data_2c2e9ec679efb144ddf360d0e8b4c76d
#
_entry.id   2c2e9ec679efb144ddf360d0e8b4c76d
#
_cell.length_a   1.000
_cell.length_b   1.000
_cell.length_c   1.000
_cell.angle_alpha   90.00
_cell.angle_beta   90.00
_cell.angle_gamma   90.00
#
_symmetry.space_group_name_H-M   'P 1'
#
loop_
_entity.id
_entity.type
_entity.pdbx_description
1 polymer ?
#
loop_
_entity_poly.entity_id
_entity_poly.type
_entity_poly.pdbx_seq_one_letter_code
_entity_poly.pdbx_strand_id
1 'polypeptide(L)'
;MEKKNKLIIALIIIILLLLLLILYILFSGDKSFTITFDTNGGTEISEVEVKNNEIVKLPNEPVKEGYKFIGWTNEEGKMITKGTKVTKDITLKANWISKDAKIVTAKFNTDGGNEIDDISLEKNKTILLPINPTKEGYVFVGWKDKDGKIISENMIVTKGITLTAVWVEKGVNVKTITFNTDGGSNIENIVVEDGKVILLPVNPTKEGYVFAGWIDENGNAVTKDTVITNDMTIKALWKEPYTCPDDCKPIGNGSKCTKEVTTKMISQTSCPSGYKMIEGQCLDVKNQYHAQSIDQSPWWACNSSSEYMYTEIDESGMGAMMWCAKKTNKVTTKVCPSGYTQSKDICKKTETINCKAN
;
A
#
# COMPACT_ATOMS: atom_id res chain seq x y z
N MET A 1 -20.30 -75.05 -12.90
CA MET A 1 -21.47 -74.17 -13.01
C MET A 1 -21.26 -72.82 -12.26
N GLU A 2 -20.73 -72.81 -11.05
CA GLU A 2 -20.61 -71.59 -10.24
C GLU A 2 -19.73 -70.46 -10.85
N LYS A 3 -18.56 -70.79 -11.45
CA LYS A 3 -17.69 -69.80 -12.11
C LYS A 3 -18.36 -69.12 -13.33
N LYS A 4 -19.17 -69.85 -14.14
CA LYS A 4 -19.91 -69.27 -15.25
C LYS A 4 -21.00 -68.31 -14.78
N ASN A 5 -21.69 -68.64 -13.70
CA ASN A 5 -22.73 -67.76 -13.13
C ASN A 5 -22.14 -66.48 -12.54
N LYS A 6 -20.99 -66.55 -11.86
CA LYS A 6 -20.28 -65.37 -11.35
C LYS A 6 -19.82 -64.43 -12.49
N LEU A 7 -19.34 -65.01 -13.60
CA LEU A 7 -18.94 -64.24 -14.78
C LEU A 7 -20.14 -63.56 -15.46
N ILE A 8 -21.29 -64.23 -15.59
CA ILE A 8 -22.52 -63.66 -16.17
C ILE A 8 -23.04 -62.54 -15.28
N ILE A 9 -23.06 -62.72 -13.95
CA ILE A 9 -23.47 -61.67 -13.01
C ILE A 9 -22.56 -60.42 -13.11
N ALA A 10 -21.24 -60.61 -13.16
CA ALA A 10 -20.30 -59.52 -13.35
C ALA A 10 -20.54 -58.76 -14.68
N LEU A 11 -20.81 -59.47 -15.77
CA LEU A 11 -21.09 -58.87 -17.06
C LEU A 11 -22.40 -58.05 -17.04
N ILE A 12 -23.45 -58.57 -16.39
CA ILE A 12 -24.71 -57.85 -16.20
C ILE A 12 -24.53 -56.57 -15.40
N ILE A 13 -23.73 -56.62 -14.32
CA ILE A 13 -23.42 -55.42 -13.52
C ILE A 13 -22.66 -54.37 -14.34
N ILE A 14 -21.68 -54.77 -15.14
CA ILE A 14 -20.95 -53.89 -16.05
C ILE A 14 -21.88 -53.23 -17.06
N ILE A 15 -22.77 -54.01 -17.68
CA ILE A 15 -23.76 -53.49 -18.65
C ILE A 15 -24.71 -52.50 -17.97
N LEU A 16 -25.18 -52.79 -16.76
CA LEU A 16 -26.02 -51.87 -15.99
C LEU A 16 -25.30 -50.58 -15.65
N LEU A 17 -24.03 -50.63 -15.24
CA LEU A 17 -23.22 -49.46 -14.97
C LEU A 17 -22.97 -48.63 -16.24
N LEU A 18 -22.73 -49.27 -17.38
CA LEU A 18 -22.60 -48.58 -18.66
C LEU A 18 -23.92 -47.93 -19.10
N LEU A 19 -25.06 -48.59 -18.91
CA LEU A 19 -26.36 -48.02 -19.17
C LEU A 19 -26.67 -46.83 -18.27
N LEU A 20 -26.34 -46.91 -16.99
CA LEU A 20 -26.48 -45.78 -16.07
C LEU A 20 -25.57 -44.62 -16.46
N LEU A 21 -24.34 -44.90 -16.91
CA LEU A 21 -23.43 -43.89 -17.42
C LEU A 21 -23.95 -43.23 -18.71
N ILE A 22 -24.49 -44.02 -19.64
CA ILE A 22 -25.10 -43.48 -20.87
C ILE A 22 -26.32 -42.63 -20.54
N LEU A 23 -27.22 -43.10 -19.66
CA LEU A 23 -28.35 -42.32 -19.16
C LEU A 23 -27.88 -41.02 -18.50
N TYR A 24 -26.87 -41.08 -17.65
CA TYR A 24 -26.29 -39.88 -17.02
C TYR A 24 -25.76 -38.89 -18.07
N ILE A 25 -25.04 -39.35 -19.10
CA ILE A 25 -24.52 -38.51 -20.19
C ILE A 25 -25.66 -37.91 -21.01
N LEU A 26 -26.71 -38.69 -21.32
CA LEU A 26 -27.88 -38.22 -22.09
C LEU A 26 -28.72 -37.19 -21.33
N PHE A 27 -28.86 -37.31 -20.00
CA PHE A 27 -29.63 -36.40 -19.19
C PHE A 27 -28.82 -35.18 -18.69
N SER A 28 -27.47 -35.27 -18.59
CA SER A 28 -26.62 -34.15 -18.18
C SER A 28 -26.29 -33.20 -19.33
N GLY A 29 -26.43 -33.62 -20.58
CA GLY A 29 -26.04 -32.84 -21.76
C GLY A 29 -26.98 -31.69 -22.16
N ASP A 30 -28.26 -31.77 -21.76
CA ASP A 30 -29.32 -30.83 -22.22
C ASP A 30 -29.70 -29.75 -21.17
N LYS A 31 -29.00 -29.71 -20.03
CA LYS A 31 -29.32 -28.72 -19.01
C LYS A 31 -28.80 -27.34 -19.43
N SER A 32 -29.71 -26.38 -19.61
CA SER A 32 -29.37 -24.97 -19.81
C SER A 32 -29.57 -24.16 -18.54
N PHE A 33 -28.88 -23.05 -18.46
CA PHE A 33 -28.95 -22.08 -17.37
C PHE A 33 -29.14 -20.68 -17.92
N THR A 34 -29.83 -19.84 -17.16
CA THR A 34 -30.10 -18.44 -17.52
C THR A 34 -29.07 -17.52 -16.91
N ILE A 35 -28.51 -16.62 -17.72
CA ILE A 35 -27.70 -15.50 -17.29
C ILE A 35 -28.57 -14.23 -17.35
N THR A 36 -28.84 -13.64 -16.20
CA THR A 36 -29.55 -12.36 -16.07
C THR A 36 -28.55 -11.23 -15.88
N PHE A 37 -28.78 -10.07 -16.51
CA PHE A 37 -27.90 -8.92 -16.44
C PHE A 37 -28.55 -7.78 -15.67
N ASP A 38 -28.09 -7.52 -14.44
CA ASP A 38 -28.37 -6.29 -13.70
C ASP A 38 -27.42 -5.19 -14.18
N THR A 39 -27.88 -4.31 -15.06
CA THR A 39 -27.05 -3.25 -15.61
C THR A 39 -26.76 -2.10 -14.61
N ASN A 40 -27.36 -2.14 -13.44
CA ASN A 40 -27.13 -1.17 -12.36
C ASN A 40 -27.25 0.28 -12.84
N GLY A 41 -28.33 0.57 -13.60
CA GLY A 41 -28.65 1.88 -14.18
C GLY A 41 -27.95 2.20 -15.50
N GLY A 42 -27.36 1.21 -16.18
CA GLY A 42 -26.94 1.30 -17.57
C GLY A 42 -28.05 0.87 -18.54
N THR A 43 -27.73 0.86 -19.84
CA THR A 43 -28.64 0.35 -20.89
C THR A 43 -29.04 -1.09 -20.62
N GLU A 44 -30.33 -1.41 -20.77
CA GLU A 44 -30.86 -2.76 -20.52
C GLU A 44 -30.25 -3.80 -21.47
N ILE A 45 -30.05 -5.00 -20.93
CA ILE A 45 -29.54 -6.17 -21.65
C ILE A 45 -30.46 -7.34 -21.35
N SER A 46 -30.88 -8.06 -22.42
CA SER A 46 -31.72 -9.23 -22.29
C SER A 46 -30.96 -10.39 -21.67
N GLU A 47 -31.67 -11.26 -20.96
CA GLU A 47 -31.13 -12.52 -20.43
C GLU A 47 -30.69 -13.45 -21.58
N VAL A 48 -29.76 -14.35 -21.28
CA VAL A 48 -29.19 -15.30 -22.24
C VAL A 48 -29.22 -16.71 -21.64
N GLU A 49 -29.71 -17.68 -22.44
CA GLU A 49 -29.58 -19.09 -22.09
C GLU A 49 -28.22 -19.65 -22.53
N VAL A 50 -27.58 -20.42 -21.66
CA VAL A 50 -26.27 -21.05 -21.88
C VAL A 50 -26.32 -22.51 -21.43
N LYS A 51 -25.73 -23.41 -22.20
CA LYS A 51 -25.67 -24.83 -21.84
C LYS A 51 -24.73 -25.04 -20.65
N ASN A 52 -25.00 -26.09 -19.88
CA ASN A 52 -24.17 -26.50 -18.78
C ASN A 52 -22.69 -26.64 -19.18
N ASN A 53 -21.79 -26.07 -18.41
CA ASN A 53 -20.33 -26.02 -18.66
C ASN A 53 -19.89 -25.22 -19.91
N GLU A 54 -20.81 -24.53 -20.60
CA GLU A 54 -20.45 -23.62 -21.68
C GLU A 54 -19.82 -22.33 -21.09
N ILE A 55 -18.89 -21.75 -21.85
CA ILE A 55 -18.24 -20.48 -21.47
C ILE A 55 -19.22 -19.32 -21.62
N VAL A 56 -19.30 -18.46 -20.64
CA VAL A 56 -20.08 -17.21 -20.68
C VAL A 56 -19.68 -16.38 -21.90
N LYS A 57 -20.64 -16.06 -22.74
CA LYS A 57 -20.53 -15.06 -23.79
C LYS A 57 -21.09 -13.75 -23.25
N LEU A 58 -20.21 -12.87 -22.85
CA LEU A 58 -20.60 -11.56 -22.33
C LEU A 58 -21.19 -10.70 -23.48
N PRO A 59 -22.27 -9.94 -23.21
CA PRO A 59 -22.86 -9.03 -24.18
C PRO A 59 -21.94 -7.83 -24.44
N ASN A 60 -22.32 -6.97 -25.37
CA ASN A 60 -21.68 -5.66 -25.53
C ASN A 60 -21.78 -4.87 -24.21
N GLU A 61 -20.77 -4.05 -23.96
CA GLU A 61 -20.72 -3.24 -22.75
C GLU A 61 -21.96 -2.33 -22.67
N PRO A 62 -22.68 -2.32 -21.54
CA PRO A 62 -23.77 -1.37 -21.34
C PRO A 62 -23.23 0.07 -21.23
N VAL A 63 -24.08 1.04 -21.47
CA VAL A 63 -23.74 2.47 -21.41
C VAL A 63 -24.48 3.12 -20.23
N LYS A 64 -23.73 3.90 -19.43
CA LYS A 64 -24.28 4.73 -18.36
C LYS A 64 -23.63 6.11 -18.43
N GLU A 65 -24.46 7.16 -18.53
CA GLU A 65 -23.98 8.53 -18.64
C GLU A 65 -23.12 8.93 -17.43
N GLY A 66 -21.97 9.56 -17.67
CA GLY A 66 -21.03 9.98 -16.62
C GLY A 66 -20.16 8.85 -16.04
N TYR A 67 -20.34 7.60 -16.49
CA TYR A 67 -19.61 6.46 -15.95
C TYR A 67 -18.89 5.67 -17.06
N LYS A 68 -17.85 4.94 -16.64
CA LYS A 68 -17.16 3.94 -17.45
C LYS A 68 -17.49 2.55 -16.90
N PHE A 69 -17.85 1.64 -17.79
CA PHE A 69 -18.05 0.24 -17.47
C PHE A 69 -16.69 -0.42 -17.16
N ILE A 70 -16.63 -1.26 -16.13
CA ILE A 70 -15.40 -1.96 -15.72
C ILE A 70 -15.56 -3.48 -15.65
N GLY A 71 -16.73 -3.99 -15.95
CA GLY A 71 -17.00 -5.42 -16.02
C GLY A 71 -18.21 -5.85 -15.19
N TRP A 72 -18.45 -7.15 -15.20
CA TRP A 72 -19.56 -7.81 -14.52
C TRP A 72 -19.07 -8.55 -13.28
N THR A 73 -19.82 -8.49 -12.18
CA THR A 73 -19.59 -9.34 -11.00
C THR A 73 -20.75 -10.31 -10.82
N ASN A 74 -20.44 -11.48 -10.24
CA ASN A 74 -21.46 -12.43 -9.78
C ASN A 74 -22.03 -11.98 -8.40
N GLU A 75 -22.94 -12.79 -7.87
CA GLU A 75 -23.59 -12.56 -6.56
C GLU A 75 -22.58 -12.55 -5.39
N GLU A 76 -21.43 -13.18 -5.55
CA GLU A 76 -20.33 -13.19 -4.56
C GLU A 76 -19.40 -11.97 -4.69
N GLY A 77 -19.68 -11.05 -5.63
CA GLY A 77 -18.85 -9.88 -5.90
C GLY A 77 -17.57 -10.17 -6.68
N LYS A 78 -17.40 -11.37 -7.24
CA LYS A 78 -16.24 -11.73 -8.07
C LYS A 78 -16.42 -11.28 -9.51
N MET A 79 -15.37 -10.69 -10.10
CA MET A 79 -15.39 -10.28 -11.50
C MET A 79 -15.44 -11.50 -12.43
N ILE A 80 -16.36 -11.46 -13.37
CA ILE A 80 -16.47 -12.45 -14.45
C ILE A 80 -15.35 -12.22 -15.46
N THR A 81 -14.65 -13.27 -15.82
CA THR A 81 -13.54 -13.25 -16.76
C THR A 81 -13.83 -14.13 -17.99
N LYS A 82 -13.04 -13.92 -19.05
CA LYS A 82 -13.05 -14.84 -20.21
C LYS A 82 -12.77 -16.26 -19.73
N GLY A 83 -13.57 -17.22 -20.23
CA GLY A 83 -13.43 -18.62 -19.84
C GLY A 83 -14.26 -19.05 -18.62
N THR A 84 -14.99 -18.14 -17.98
CA THR A 84 -15.93 -18.51 -16.92
C THR A 84 -17.01 -19.45 -17.46
N LYS A 85 -17.16 -20.64 -16.86
CA LYS A 85 -18.17 -21.63 -17.23
C LYS A 85 -19.44 -21.46 -16.40
N VAL A 86 -20.58 -21.64 -17.03
CA VAL A 86 -21.91 -21.61 -16.40
C VAL A 86 -22.30 -23.00 -15.92
N THR A 87 -22.61 -23.13 -14.63
CA THR A 87 -23.04 -24.40 -14.01
C THR A 87 -24.36 -24.30 -13.24
N LYS A 88 -24.89 -23.08 -13.13
CA LYS A 88 -26.15 -22.70 -12.47
C LYS A 88 -26.69 -21.42 -13.08
N ASP A 89 -27.94 -21.09 -12.80
CA ASP A 89 -28.46 -19.75 -13.09
C ASP A 89 -27.62 -18.72 -12.34
N ILE A 90 -27.34 -17.59 -12.98
CA ILE A 90 -26.47 -16.56 -12.42
C ILE A 90 -26.97 -15.16 -12.79
N THR A 91 -26.96 -14.26 -11.83
CA THR A 91 -27.18 -12.83 -12.08
C THR A 91 -25.85 -12.11 -12.10
N LEU A 92 -25.56 -11.42 -13.19
CA LEU A 92 -24.36 -10.61 -13.37
C LEU A 92 -24.68 -9.13 -13.18
N LYS A 93 -23.99 -8.48 -12.25
CA LYS A 93 -24.17 -7.06 -11.96
C LYS A 93 -23.08 -6.22 -12.59
N ALA A 94 -23.48 -5.17 -13.30
CA ALA A 94 -22.56 -4.20 -13.90
C ALA A 94 -21.86 -3.35 -12.83
N ASN A 95 -20.54 -3.19 -13.01
CA ASN A 95 -19.72 -2.32 -12.18
C ASN A 95 -19.31 -1.08 -12.96
N TRP A 96 -19.37 0.06 -12.28
CA TRP A 96 -19.17 1.37 -12.86
C TRP A 96 -18.16 2.19 -12.08
N ILE A 97 -17.34 2.95 -12.79
CA ILE A 97 -16.45 3.97 -12.22
C ILE A 97 -16.85 5.32 -12.84
N SER A 98 -16.94 6.39 -12.05
CA SER A 98 -17.13 7.76 -12.59
C SER A 98 -16.03 8.07 -13.60
N LYS A 99 -16.36 8.76 -14.70
CA LYS A 99 -15.37 9.19 -15.71
C LYS A 99 -14.27 10.08 -15.15
N ASP A 100 -14.57 10.82 -14.06
CA ASP A 100 -13.63 11.72 -13.39
C ASP A 100 -12.82 11.04 -12.27
N ALA A 101 -13.10 9.75 -11.97
CA ALA A 101 -12.40 9.03 -10.92
C ALA A 101 -10.95 8.74 -11.29
N LYS A 102 -10.08 8.76 -10.30
CA LYS A 102 -8.69 8.30 -10.47
C LYS A 102 -8.67 6.78 -10.55
N ILE A 103 -8.26 6.27 -11.70
CA ILE A 103 -8.23 4.83 -11.99
C ILE A 103 -6.83 4.26 -11.71
N VAL A 104 -6.79 3.07 -11.16
CA VAL A 104 -5.61 2.20 -11.03
C VAL A 104 -5.93 0.84 -11.65
N THR A 105 -4.90 0.10 -12.04
CA THR A 105 -5.06 -1.22 -12.69
C THR A 105 -4.54 -2.32 -11.80
N ALA A 106 -5.34 -3.38 -11.62
CA ALA A 106 -4.88 -4.66 -11.09
C ALA A 106 -4.58 -5.59 -12.27
N LYS A 107 -3.36 -6.09 -12.33
CA LYS A 107 -2.87 -7.06 -13.31
C LYS A 107 -2.80 -8.44 -12.68
N PHE A 108 -3.12 -9.48 -13.45
CA PHE A 108 -3.19 -10.85 -12.97
C PHE A 108 -2.23 -11.75 -13.75
N ASN A 109 -1.19 -12.23 -13.07
CA ASN A 109 -0.34 -13.29 -13.57
C ASN A 109 -0.87 -14.62 -13.06
N THR A 110 -1.47 -15.42 -13.93
CA THR A 110 -2.09 -16.69 -13.54
C THR A 110 -1.09 -17.85 -13.37
N ASP A 111 0.19 -17.61 -13.64
CA ASP A 111 1.27 -18.60 -13.47
C ASP A 111 0.95 -19.96 -14.11
N GLY A 112 0.52 -19.92 -15.37
CA GLY A 112 0.13 -21.09 -16.17
C GLY A 112 -1.31 -21.55 -15.99
N GLY A 113 -2.16 -20.80 -15.29
CA GLY A 113 -3.61 -20.97 -15.32
C GLY A 113 -4.25 -20.29 -16.54
N ASN A 114 -5.58 -20.39 -16.68
CA ASN A 114 -6.30 -19.66 -17.72
C ASN A 114 -6.11 -18.15 -17.60
N GLU A 115 -6.04 -17.46 -18.73
CA GLU A 115 -5.84 -16.02 -18.79
C GLU A 115 -6.95 -15.23 -18.10
N ILE A 116 -6.58 -14.13 -17.46
CA ILE A 116 -7.47 -13.18 -16.81
C ILE A 116 -7.07 -11.79 -17.27
N ASP A 117 -8.06 -11.02 -17.74
CA ASP A 117 -7.86 -9.65 -18.18
C ASP A 117 -7.53 -8.74 -16.99
N ASP A 118 -6.77 -7.67 -17.24
CA ASP A 118 -6.51 -6.61 -16.26
C ASP A 118 -7.82 -5.94 -15.82
N ILE A 119 -7.97 -5.65 -14.53
CA ILE A 119 -9.16 -5.01 -13.98
C ILE A 119 -8.86 -3.55 -13.64
N SER A 120 -9.67 -2.65 -14.20
CA SER A 120 -9.66 -1.23 -13.83
C SER A 120 -10.42 -1.04 -12.51
N LEU A 121 -9.83 -0.26 -11.59
CA LEU A 121 -10.37 -0.02 -10.25
C LEU A 121 -10.31 1.48 -9.93
N GLU A 122 -11.24 1.96 -9.14
CA GLU A 122 -11.14 3.30 -8.59
C GLU A 122 -10.10 3.32 -7.47
N LYS A 123 -9.18 4.29 -7.53
CA LYS A 123 -8.15 4.47 -6.50
C LYS A 123 -8.79 4.69 -5.13
N ASN A 124 -8.22 4.08 -4.09
CA ASN A 124 -8.67 4.10 -2.70
C ASN A 124 -10.02 3.38 -2.46
N LYS A 125 -10.43 2.52 -3.37
CA LYS A 125 -11.56 1.60 -3.19
C LYS A 125 -11.08 0.16 -2.96
N THR A 126 -11.99 -0.68 -2.50
CA THR A 126 -11.75 -2.12 -2.30
C THR A 126 -11.45 -2.79 -3.63
N ILE A 127 -10.51 -3.73 -3.61
CA ILE A 127 -10.17 -4.52 -4.79
C ILE A 127 -11.37 -5.39 -5.22
N LEU A 128 -11.58 -5.48 -6.53
CA LEU A 128 -12.46 -6.47 -7.12
C LEU A 128 -11.58 -7.61 -7.64
N LEU A 129 -11.70 -8.79 -7.05
CA LEU A 129 -10.97 -9.96 -7.50
C LEU A 129 -11.76 -10.72 -8.58
N PRO A 130 -11.07 -11.34 -9.55
CA PRO A 130 -11.71 -12.19 -10.53
C PRO A 130 -12.19 -13.51 -9.92
N ILE A 131 -13.07 -14.22 -10.63
CA ILE A 131 -13.34 -15.63 -10.34
C ILE A 131 -11.99 -16.37 -10.36
N ASN A 132 -11.86 -17.33 -9.44
CA ASN A 132 -10.64 -18.11 -9.30
C ASN A 132 -10.21 -18.75 -10.63
N PRO A 133 -8.96 -18.57 -11.04
CA PRO A 133 -8.45 -19.22 -12.25
C PRO A 133 -8.39 -20.74 -12.09
N THR A 134 -8.28 -21.42 -13.22
CA THR A 134 -8.12 -22.87 -13.27
C THR A 134 -6.78 -23.24 -13.89
N LYS A 135 -6.13 -24.27 -13.35
CA LYS A 135 -4.90 -24.87 -13.88
C LYS A 135 -5.01 -26.37 -13.75
N GLU A 136 -4.80 -27.09 -14.85
CA GLU A 136 -4.89 -28.55 -14.85
C GLU A 136 -3.87 -29.16 -13.89
N GLY A 137 -4.31 -30.11 -13.07
CA GLY A 137 -3.45 -30.74 -12.05
C GLY A 137 -3.23 -29.91 -10.79
N TYR A 138 -3.80 -28.70 -10.67
CA TYR A 138 -3.57 -27.80 -9.53
C TYR A 138 -4.86 -27.32 -8.87
N VAL A 139 -4.75 -26.88 -7.62
CA VAL A 139 -5.78 -26.17 -6.85
C VAL A 139 -5.32 -24.73 -6.64
N PHE A 140 -6.21 -23.78 -6.92
CA PHE A 140 -5.93 -22.36 -6.64
C PHE A 140 -6.01 -22.09 -5.13
N VAL A 141 -4.99 -21.42 -4.61
CA VAL A 141 -4.88 -21.05 -3.18
C VAL A 141 -5.28 -19.60 -2.96
N GLY A 142 -4.93 -18.71 -3.87
CA GLY A 142 -5.17 -17.28 -3.74
C GLY A 142 -4.25 -16.45 -4.62
N TRP A 143 -4.40 -15.16 -4.52
CA TRP A 143 -3.55 -14.18 -5.19
C TRP A 143 -2.51 -13.63 -4.21
N LYS A 144 -1.24 -13.55 -4.59
CA LYS A 144 -0.18 -12.90 -3.82
C LYS A 144 0.32 -11.63 -4.52
N ASP A 145 0.72 -10.65 -3.72
CA ASP A 145 1.42 -9.46 -4.21
C ASP A 145 2.92 -9.73 -4.45
N LYS A 146 3.65 -8.68 -4.86
CA LYS A 146 5.10 -8.73 -5.07
C LYS A 146 5.91 -9.03 -3.79
N ASP A 147 5.33 -8.79 -2.62
CA ASP A 147 5.96 -9.03 -1.31
C ASP A 147 5.60 -10.42 -0.75
N GLY A 148 4.89 -11.24 -1.54
CA GLY A 148 4.48 -12.61 -1.22
C GLY A 148 3.27 -12.71 -0.29
N LYS A 149 2.56 -11.61 -0.02
CA LYS A 149 1.36 -11.61 0.83
C LYS A 149 0.12 -12.02 0.05
N ILE A 150 -0.69 -12.89 0.62
CA ILE A 150 -2.00 -13.25 0.06
C ILE A 150 -2.95 -12.06 0.18
N ILE A 151 -3.63 -11.77 -0.94
CA ILE A 151 -4.58 -10.65 -1.03
C ILE A 151 -5.93 -11.09 -0.48
N SER A 152 -6.47 -10.30 0.42
CA SER A 152 -7.86 -10.44 0.87
C SER A 152 -8.81 -9.57 0.04
N GLU A 153 -10.08 -9.95 -0.03
CA GLU A 153 -11.12 -9.24 -0.78
C GLU A 153 -11.38 -7.81 -0.27
N ASN A 154 -10.97 -7.52 0.97
CA ASN A 154 -11.16 -6.21 1.60
C ASN A 154 -9.97 -5.26 1.41
N MET A 155 -8.97 -5.64 0.62
CA MET A 155 -7.79 -4.79 0.40
C MET A 155 -8.15 -3.50 -0.33
N ILE A 156 -7.71 -2.36 0.19
CA ILE A 156 -7.86 -1.05 -0.46
C ILE A 156 -6.71 -0.83 -1.45
N VAL A 157 -7.04 -0.54 -2.72
CA VAL A 157 -6.05 -0.33 -3.79
C VAL A 157 -5.72 1.15 -3.92
N THR A 158 -4.51 1.53 -3.54
CA THR A 158 -4.03 2.92 -3.59
C THR A 158 -3.19 3.25 -4.82
N LYS A 159 -2.71 2.22 -5.53
CA LYS A 159 -1.88 2.30 -6.76
C LYS A 159 -2.07 1.03 -7.59
N GLY A 160 -1.59 1.05 -8.83
CA GLY A 160 -1.55 -0.15 -9.66
C GLY A 160 -0.83 -1.30 -8.96
N ILE A 161 -1.36 -2.52 -9.10
CA ILE A 161 -0.85 -3.74 -8.46
C ILE A 161 -0.77 -4.88 -9.46
N THR A 162 0.25 -5.72 -9.31
CA THR A 162 0.34 -7.00 -10.03
C THR A 162 0.18 -8.12 -9.02
N LEU A 163 -0.75 -9.02 -9.28
CA LEU A 163 -1.07 -10.17 -8.46
C LEU A 163 -0.67 -11.44 -9.19
N THR A 164 -0.03 -12.37 -8.47
CA THR A 164 0.37 -13.66 -9.01
C THR A 164 -0.43 -14.76 -8.35
N ALA A 165 -0.99 -15.68 -9.14
CA ALA A 165 -1.71 -16.84 -8.63
C ALA A 165 -0.79 -17.75 -7.82
N VAL A 166 -1.31 -18.29 -6.74
CA VAL A 166 -0.65 -19.33 -5.94
C VAL A 166 -1.37 -20.64 -6.16
N TRP A 167 -0.61 -21.70 -6.47
CA TRP A 167 -1.11 -23.01 -6.79
C TRP A 167 -0.53 -24.06 -5.87
N VAL A 168 -1.33 -25.09 -5.58
CA VAL A 168 -0.87 -26.33 -4.97
C VAL A 168 -1.23 -27.48 -5.89
N GLU A 169 -0.34 -28.43 -6.11
CA GLU A 169 -0.58 -29.60 -6.95
C GLU A 169 -1.68 -30.48 -6.35
N LYS A 170 -2.57 -31.01 -7.19
CA LYS A 170 -3.61 -31.94 -6.74
C LYS A 170 -2.98 -33.25 -6.27
N GLY A 171 -3.46 -33.74 -5.12
CA GLY A 171 -3.01 -35.00 -4.53
C GLY A 171 -1.84 -34.86 -3.56
N VAL A 172 -1.19 -33.69 -3.45
CA VAL A 172 -0.27 -33.45 -2.35
C VAL A 172 -1.02 -33.29 -1.02
N ASN A 173 -0.36 -33.67 0.06
CA ASN A 173 -0.92 -33.45 1.40
C ASN A 173 -0.91 -31.95 1.71
N VAL A 174 -2.08 -31.39 1.98
CA VAL A 174 -2.23 -29.98 2.34
C VAL A 174 -2.83 -29.83 3.73
N LYS A 175 -2.54 -28.72 4.35
CA LYS A 175 -3.11 -28.29 5.63
C LYS A 175 -3.94 -27.06 5.42
N THR A 176 -5.03 -26.96 6.15
CA THR A 176 -5.94 -25.80 6.11
C THR A 176 -5.58 -24.80 7.19
N ILE A 177 -5.41 -23.55 6.82
CA ILE A 177 -5.22 -22.45 7.75
C ILE A 177 -6.50 -21.62 7.80
N THR A 178 -7.09 -21.58 8.98
CA THR A 178 -8.28 -20.76 9.26
C THR A 178 -7.87 -19.47 9.94
N PHE A 179 -8.40 -18.34 9.45
CA PHE A 179 -8.09 -17.01 9.99
C PHE A 179 -9.23 -16.53 10.87
N ASN A 180 -9.01 -16.49 12.19
CA ASN A 180 -9.89 -15.81 13.12
C ASN A 180 -9.45 -14.35 13.26
N THR A 181 -10.14 -13.44 12.59
CA THR A 181 -9.79 -12.01 12.61
C THR A 181 -10.28 -11.28 13.85
N ASP A 182 -11.00 -11.95 14.77
CA ASP A 182 -11.45 -11.39 16.05
C ASP A 182 -12.19 -10.05 15.90
N GLY A 183 -13.13 -10.02 14.95
CA GLY A 183 -13.92 -8.82 14.60
C GLY A 183 -13.24 -7.85 13.63
N GLY A 184 -12.09 -8.21 13.07
CA GLY A 184 -11.48 -7.50 11.94
C GLY A 184 -12.10 -7.91 10.60
N SER A 185 -11.60 -7.30 9.50
CA SER A 185 -12.01 -7.64 8.14
C SER A 185 -11.79 -9.12 7.85
N ASN A 186 -12.77 -9.76 7.18
CA ASN A 186 -12.74 -11.18 6.90
C ASN A 186 -11.54 -11.57 6.01
N ILE A 187 -10.98 -12.75 6.25
CA ILE A 187 -9.93 -13.37 5.45
C ILE A 187 -10.37 -14.82 5.19
N GLU A 188 -10.35 -15.22 3.94
CA GLU A 188 -10.67 -16.59 3.54
C GLU A 188 -9.60 -17.57 4.02
N ASN A 189 -10.01 -18.80 4.30
CA ASN A 189 -9.09 -19.88 4.62
C ASN A 189 -8.18 -20.16 3.42
N ILE A 190 -6.94 -20.53 3.71
CA ILE A 190 -5.99 -20.94 2.68
C ILE A 190 -5.54 -22.38 2.94
N VAL A 191 -5.06 -23.05 1.89
CA VAL A 191 -4.38 -24.32 2.00
C VAL A 191 -2.89 -24.12 1.81
N VAL A 192 -2.09 -24.88 2.57
CA VAL A 192 -0.63 -24.88 2.51
C VAL A 192 -0.16 -26.33 2.36
N GLU A 193 0.77 -26.59 1.47
CA GLU A 193 1.39 -27.91 1.35
C GLU A 193 2.08 -28.28 2.66
N ASP A 194 1.89 -29.52 3.11
CA ASP A 194 2.49 -30.04 4.35
C ASP A 194 4.01 -29.85 4.37
N GLY A 195 4.52 -29.31 5.46
CA GLY A 195 5.94 -29.01 5.63
C GLY A 195 6.42 -27.72 4.93
N LYS A 196 5.56 -26.94 4.29
CA LYS A 196 5.92 -25.63 3.71
C LYS A 196 5.63 -24.49 4.66
N VAL A 197 6.25 -23.35 4.38
CA VAL A 197 6.02 -22.11 5.14
C VAL A 197 4.68 -21.48 4.72
N ILE A 198 4.02 -20.83 5.67
CA ILE A 198 2.76 -20.12 5.42
C ILE A 198 2.97 -18.88 4.56
N LEU A 199 2.04 -18.63 3.64
CA LEU A 199 1.87 -17.32 2.99
C LEU A 199 0.84 -16.53 3.78
N LEU A 200 1.31 -15.56 4.57
CA LEU A 200 0.41 -14.73 5.36
C LEU A 200 -0.37 -13.76 4.47
N PRO A 201 -1.65 -13.49 4.80
CA PRO A 201 -2.45 -12.52 4.08
C PRO A 201 -2.00 -11.08 4.37
N VAL A 202 -2.51 -10.14 3.56
CA VAL A 202 -2.45 -8.71 3.94
C VAL A 202 -3.12 -8.53 5.29
N ASN A 203 -2.58 -7.62 6.10
CA ASN A 203 -3.08 -7.43 7.46
C ASN A 203 -4.57 -7.06 7.44
N PRO A 204 -5.40 -7.72 8.26
CA PRO A 204 -6.79 -7.33 8.41
C PRO A 204 -6.91 -5.93 9.03
N THR A 205 -8.08 -5.31 8.86
CA THR A 205 -8.41 -4.02 9.46
C THR A 205 -9.52 -4.20 10.50
N LYS A 206 -9.43 -3.48 11.60
CA LYS A 206 -10.46 -3.42 12.65
C LYS A 206 -10.57 -1.98 13.11
N GLU A 207 -11.79 -1.43 13.07
CA GLU A 207 -12.03 -0.05 13.48
C GLU A 207 -11.58 0.16 14.93
N GLY A 208 -10.82 1.22 15.16
CA GLY A 208 -10.31 1.53 16.48
C GLY A 208 -9.13 0.68 16.97
N TYR A 209 -8.56 -0.22 16.15
CA TYR A 209 -7.45 -1.08 16.55
C TYR A 209 -6.32 -1.11 15.54
N VAL A 210 -5.13 -1.46 16.01
CA VAL A 210 -3.94 -1.68 15.18
C VAL A 210 -3.61 -3.18 15.18
N PHE A 211 -3.46 -3.76 13.99
CA PHE A 211 -3.05 -5.15 13.86
C PHE A 211 -1.62 -5.34 14.40
N ALA A 212 -1.46 -6.29 15.33
CA ALA A 212 -0.19 -6.56 15.98
C ALA A 212 0.49 -7.85 15.51
N GLY A 213 -0.24 -8.71 14.79
CA GLY A 213 0.28 -9.97 14.28
C GLY A 213 -0.73 -11.11 14.37
N TRP A 214 -0.27 -12.30 13.99
CA TRP A 214 -1.02 -13.54 14.11
C TRP A 214 -0.45 -14.41 15.23
N ILE A 215 -1.31 -15.07 15.97
CA ILE A 215 -0.93 -16.07 16.99
C ILE A 215 -1.67 -17.39 16.75
N ASP A 216 -1.04 -18.49 17.13
CA ASP A 216 -1.66 -19.81 17.17
C ASP A 216 -2.54 -19.98 18.43
N GLU A 217 -3.16 -21.14 18.57
CA GLU A 217 -4.02 -21.47 19.73
C GLU A 217 -3.23 -21.51 21.06
N ASN A 218 -1.92 -21.67 21.00
CA ASN A 218 -1.03 -21.66 22.19
C ASN A 218 -0.49 -20.26 22.50
N GLY A 219 -0.85 -19.24 21.69
CA GLY A 219 -0.36 -17.86 21.84
C GLY A 219 1.00 -17.60 21.23
N ASN A 220 1.59 -18.55 20.49
CA ASN A 220 2.85 -18.35 19.79
C ASN A 220 2.64 -17.50 18.53
N ALA A 221 3.61 -16.63 18.22
CA ALA A 221 3.55 -15.81 17.02
C ALA A 221 3.67 -16.66 15.75
N VAL A 222 2.73 -16.46 14.82
CA VAL A 222 2.77 -17.02 13.47
C VAL A 222 3.36 -16.00 12.52
N THR A 223 4.49 -16.32 11.90
CA THR A 223 5.25 -15.45 11.00
C THR A 223 5.38 -16.06 9.62
N LYS A 224 5.89 -15.29 8.66
CA LYS A 224 6.18 -15.79 7.30
C LYS A 224 7.15 -16.99 7.27
N ASP A 225 7.87 -17.26 8.34
CA ASP A 225 8.83 -18.37 8.46
C ASP A 225 8.23 -19.58 9.18
N THR A 226 6.95 -19.51 9.57
CA THR A 226 6.27 -20.63 10.26
C THR A 226 5.99 -21.75 9.28
N VAL A 227 6.53 -22.93 9.58
CA VAL A 227 6.30 -24.17 8.82
C VAL A 227 4.99 -24.81 9.27
N ILE A 228 4.16 -25.20 8.31
CA ILE A 228 2.84 -25.78 8.56
C ILE A 228 2.89 -27.30 8.43
N THR A 229 2.57 -28.00 9.50
CA THR A 229 2.52 -29.47 9.55
C THR A 229 1.15 -30.03 9.94
N ASN A 230 0.24 -29.16 10.40
CA ASN A 230 -1.12 -29.52 10.80
C ASN A 230 -2.11 -28.45 10.35
N ASP A 231 -3.38 -28.82 10.25
CA ASP A 231 -4.46 -27.83 10.19
C ASP A 231 -4.39 -26.96 11.43
N MET A 232 -4.58 -25.66 11.28
CA MET A 232 -4.53 -24.73 12.42
C MET A 232 -5.44 -23.53 12.24
N THR A 233 -5.93 -23.00 13.35
CA THR A 233 -6.59 -21.71 13.42
C THR A 233 -5.60 -20.69 13.97
N ILE A 234 -5.38 -19.61 13.23
CA ILE A 234 -4.58 -18.50 13.73
C ILE A 234 -5.47 -17.31 14.01
N LYS A 235 -5.21 -16.63 15.14
CA LYS A 235 -5.99 -15.51 15.62
C LYS A 235 -5.25 -14.21 15.42
N ALA A 236 -5.97 -13.17 14.94
CA ALA A 236 -5.43 -11.82 14.87
C ALA A 236 -5.23 -11.25 16.28
N LEU A 237 -4.05 -10.71 16.52
CA LEU A 237 -3.73 -9.96 17.72
C LEU A 237 -3.91 -8.47 17.43
N TRP A 238 -4.73 -7.81 18.25
CA TRP A 238 -5.03 -6.40 18.14
C TRP A 238 -4.45 -5.63 19.31
N LYS A 239 -3.95 -4.44 19.03
CA LYS A 239 -3.58 -3.45 20.05
C LYS A 239 -4.54 -2.29 19.98
N GLU A 240 -4.88 -1.73 21.14
CA GLU A 240 -5.62 -0.48 21.19
C GLU A 240 -4.87 0.61 20.46
N PRO A 241 -5.58 1.55 19.84
CA PRO A 241 -4.95 2.66 19.14
C PRO A 241 -4.14 3.49 20.13
N TYR A 242 -3.03 3.98 19.67
CA TYR A 242 -2.29 4.98 20.42
C TYR A 242 -3.10 6.28 20.44
N THR A 243 -3.24 6.89 21.60
CA THR A 243 -3.77 8.26 21.70
C THR A 243 -2.63 9.22 21.43
N CYS A 244 -2.69 9.85 20.28
CA CYS A 244 -1.81 11.00 19.97
C CYS A 244 -2.46 12.29 20.50
N PRO A 245 -1.68 13.33 20.80
CA PRO A 245 -2.21 14.67 21.07
C PRO A 245 -3.11 15.15 19.91
N ASP A 246 -4.17 15.91 20.21
CA ASP A 246 -5.20 16.34 19.25
C ASP A 246 -4.64 17.10 18.02
N ASP A 247 -3.49 17.76 18.20
CA ASP A 247 -2.82 18.55 17.16
C ASP A 247 -1.73 17.78 16.41
N CYS A 248 -1.68 16.46 16.56
CA CYS A 248 -0.65 15.59 16.04
C CYS A 248 -1.23 14.58 15.03
N LYS A 249 -0.63 14.50 13.84
CA LYS A 249 -1.08 13.58 12.78
C LYS A 249 -0.40 12.22 12.91
N PRO A 250 -1.13 11.13 13.14
CA PRO A 250 -0.55 9.78 13.24
C PRO A 250 0.22 9.38 11.99
N ILE A 251 1.31 8.63 12.17
CA ILE A 251 2.13 8.05 11.11
C ILE A 251 2.35 6.55 11.35
N GLY A 252 2.47 5.79 10.26
CA GLY A 252 2.70 4.35 10.31
C GLY A 252 1.58 3.60 11.03
N ASN A 253 1.92 2.88 12.09
CA ASN A 253 0.99 2.10 12.91
C ASN A 253 0.29 2.91 14.02
N GLY A 254 0.38 4.23 14.00
CA GLY A 254 -0.22 5.11 15.01
C GLY A 254 0.59 5.28 16.30
N SER A 255 1.72 4.56 16.47
CA SER A 255 2.57 4.71 17.67
C SER A 255 3.36 6.01 17.72
N LYS A 256 3.42 6.71 16.60
CA LYS A 256 4.06 8.01 16.45
C LYS A 256 3.16 8.95 15.67
N CYS A 257 3.34 10.23 15.87
CA CYS A 257 2.65 11.25 15.12
C CYS A 257 3.58 12.40 14.78
N THR A 258 3.22 13.18 13.76
CA THR A 258 3.91 14.41 13.39
C THR A 258 3.07 15.60 13.78
N LYS A 259 3.74 16.58 14.40
CA LYS A 259 3.16 17.85 14.80
C LYS A 259 3.95 18.99 14.17
N GLU A 260 3.24 19.97 13.63
CA GLU A 260 3.85 21.21 13.18
C GLU A 260 4.00 22.15 14.39
N VAL A 261 5.24 22.45 14.73
CA VAL A 261 5.55 23.42 15.78
C VAL A 261 5.90 24.73 15.13
N THR A 262 5.28 25.81 15.60
CA THR A 262 5.53 27.16 15.10
C THR A 262 6.18 28.01 16.18
N THR A 263 7.09 28.88 15.78
CA THR A 263 7.68 29.88 16.65
C THR A 263 7.83 31.21 15.93
N LYS A 264 8.01 32.28 16.67
CA LYS A 264 8.28 33.61 16.10
C LYS A 264 9.71 33.67 15.57
N MET A 265 9.90 34.48 14.55
CA MET A 265 11.23 34.80 14.06
C MET A 265 12.02 35.53 15.14
N ILE A 266 13.29 35.17 15.28
CA ILE A 266 14.23 35.90 16.17
C ILE A 266 14.94 37.00 15.38
N SER A 267 15.29 38.09 16.06
CA SER A 267 16.11 39.14 15.49
C SER A 267 17.57 38.71 15.51
N GLN A 268 18.19 38.62 14.34
CA GLN A 268 19.62 38.37 14.21
C GLN A 268 20.28 39.62 13.63
N THR A 269 21.30 40.08 14.31
CA THR A 269 22.10 41.23 13.86
C THR A 269 23.34 40.73 13.15
N SER A 270 23.56 41.18 11.94
CA SER A 270 24.72 40.85 11.10
C SER A 270 25.27 42.08 10.39
N CYS A 271 26.42 41.92 9.80
CA CYS A 271 26.95 42.95 8.90
C CYS A 271 26.29 42.85 7.52
N PRO A 272 26.08 43.96 6.81
CA PRO A 272 25.71 43.98 5.41
C PRO A 272 26.71 43.16 4.55
N SER A 273 26.29 42.76 3.37
CA SER A 273 27.17 42.07 2.42
C SER A 273 28.41 42.93 2.11
N GLY A 274 29.57 42.31 2.17
CA GLY A 274 30.87 42.94 1.93
C GLY A 274 31.56 43.50 3.18
N TYR A 275 30.87 43.48 4.32
CA TYR A 275 31.45 43.92 5.61
C TYR A 275 31.68 42.74 6.55
N LYS A 276 32.74 42.79 7.35
CA LYS A 276 33.10 41.78 8.35
C LYS A 276 32.82 42.30 9.77
N MET A 277 32.34 41.43 10.65
CA MET A 277 32.14 41.76 12.04
C MET A 277 33.48 41.62 12.78
N ILE A 278 34.04 42.72 13.26
CA ILE A 278 35.29 42.76 14.04
C ILE A 278 35.00 43.60 15.26
N GLU A 279 35.33 43.10 16.45
CA GLU A 279 35.14 43.76 17.75
C GLU A 279 33.73 44.38 17.91
N GLY A 280 32.71 43.70 17.36
CA GLY A 280 31.33 44.17 17.44
C GLY A 280 30.96 45.28 16.45
N GLN A 281 31.82 45.66 15.52
CA GLN A 281 31.58 46.63 14.46
C GLN A 281 31.56 45.97 13.08
N CYS A 282 30.79 46.51 12.14
CA CYS A 282 30.79 46.06 10.74
C CYS A 282 31.78 46.92 9.94
N LEU A 283 32.89 46.32 9.50
CA LEU A 283 34.01 47.01 8.88
C LEU A 283 34.20 46.55 7.42
N ASP A 284 34.50 47.49 6.54
CA ASP A 284 34.89 47.25 5.15
C ASP A 284 36.38 46.83 5.08
N VAL A 285 36.59 45.53 5.27
CA VAL A 285 37.97 44.99 5.28
C VAL A 285 38.59 44.88 3.87
N LYS A 286 37.83 45.06 2.81
CA LYS A 286 38.37 45.07 1.45
C LYS A 286 39.07 46.37 1.10
N ASN A 287 38.61 47.47 1.70
CA ASN A 287 39.15 48.81 1.47
C ASN A 287 39.84 49.37 2.72
N GLN A 288 40.35 48.48 3.56
CA GLN A 288 41.15 48.85 4.74
C GLN A 288 42.53 49.34 4.35
N TYR A 289 43.13 50.16 5.21
CA TYR A 289 44.50 50.61 5.07
C TYR A 289 45.21 50.64 6.44
N HIS A 290 46.54 50.64 6.40
CA HIS A 290 47.33 50.74 7.66
C HIS A 290 47.12 52.07 8.33
N ALA A 291 46.88 52.01 9.63
CA ALA A 291 46.89 53.27 10.45
C ALA A 291 48.20 53.96 10.35
N GLN A 292 48.17 55.28 10.28
CA GLN A 292 49.40 56.10 10.20
C GLN A 292 49.81 56.57 11.58
N SER A 293 51.13 56.60 11.86
CA SER A 293 51.69 57.22 13.05
C SER A 293 51.56 58.73 12.98
N ILE A 294 51.07 59.37 14.04
CA ILE A 294 50.94 60.83 14.12
C ILE A 294 52.23 61.34 14.65
N ASP A 295 52.95 62.17 13.87
CA ASP A 295 54.12 62.97 14.23
C ASP A 295 54.89 62.50 15.50
N GLN A 296 55.82 61.54 15.33
CA GLN A 296 56.78 61.08 16.35
C GLN A 296 56.16 60.63 17.70
N SER A 297 54.86 60.41 17.73
CA SER A 297 54.13 59.86 18.87
C SER A 297 53.88 58.38 18.72
N PRO A 298 53.82 57.54 19.76
CA PRO A 298 53.46 56.18 19.70
C PRO A 298 51.93 55.96 19.41
N TRP A 299 51.22 57.02 19.04
CA TRP A 299 49.79 56.99 18.78
C TRP A 299 49.52 56.82 17.29
N TRP A 300 48.57 55.98 16.99
CA TRP A 300 48.09 55.65 15.63
C TRP A 300 46.68 56.26 15.43
N ALA A 301 46.38 56.75 14.23
CA ALA A 301 45.08 57.29 13.90
C ALA A 301 44.62 56.92 12.53
N CYS A 302 43.33 56.89 12.36
CA CYS A 302 42.68 56.77 11.05
C CYS A 302 42.47 58.16 10.43
N ASN A 303 42.44 58.23 9.10
CA ASN A 303 42.29 59.49 8.34
C ASN A 303 40.93 60.16 8.55
N SER A 304 39.94 59.49 9.10
CA SER A 304 38.60 59.99 9.27
C SER A 304 37.95 59.44 10.55
N SER A 305 37.17 60.29 11.22
CA SER A 305 36.40 59.93 12.42
C SER A 305 35.26 58.91 12.11
N SER A 306 34.95 58.68 10.82
CA SER A 306 34.01 57.68 10.39
C SER A 306 34.59 56.28 10.24
N GLU A 307 35.90 56.14 10.47
CA GLU A 307 36.62 54.88 10.39
C GLU A 307 36.84 54.33 11.79
N TYR A 308 37.01 53.01 11.84
CA TYR A 308 37.32 52.27 13.08
C TYR A 308 38.70 51.65 12.96
N MET A 309 39.51 51.87 13.95
CA MET A 309 40.83 51.29 14.06
C MET A 309 40.74 49.97 14.83
N TYR A 310 41.28 48.91 14.27
CA TYR A 310 41.33 47.60 14.90
C TYR A 310 42.72 46.97 14.72
N THR A 311 43.03 45.99 15.57
CA THR A 311 44.29 45.27 15.55
C THR A 311 44.11 43.91 14.95
N GLU A 312 44.95 43.53 13.99
CA GLU A 312 45.05 42.18 13.43
C GLU A 312 46.43 41.62 13.79
N ILE A 313 46.45 40.44 14.40
CA ILE A 313 47.70 39.75 14.74
C ILE A 313 48.13 38.98 13.49
N ASP A 314 49.41 39.11 13.14
CA ASP A 314 49.94 38.37 12.00
C ASP A 314 49.95 36.85 12.24
N GLU A 315 50.07 36.05 11.16
CA GLU A 315 50.04 34.60 11.25
C GLU A 315 51.20 34.01 12.09
N SER A 316 52.24 34.78 12.37
CA SER A 316 53.36 34.39 13.26
C SER A 316 53.05 34.57 14.76
N GLY A 317 52.00 35.33 15.07
CA GLY A 317 51.60 35.64 16.45
C GLY A 317 52.55 36.63 17.17
N MET A 318 53.55 37.17 16.48
CA MET A 318 54.56 38.05 17.06
C MET A 318 54.44 39.50 16.60
N GLY A 319 53.62 39.81 15.65
CA GLY A 319 53.36 41.13 15.12
C GLY A 319 51.89 41.53 15.19
N ALA A 320 51.62 42.76 15.66
CA ALA A 320 50.26 43.31 15.57
C ALA A 320 50.26 44.47 14.58
N MET A 321 49.41 44.41 13.58
CA MET A 321 49.20 45.50 12.63
C MET A 321 47.90 46.23 12.95
N MET A 322 47.98 47.57 12.93
CA MET A 322 46.81 48.42 13.16
C MET A 322 46.19 48.84 11.82
N TRP A 323 44.92 48.53 11.65
CA TRP A 323 44.17 48.80 10.45
C TRP A 323 43.05 49.81 10.67
N CYS A 324 42.80 50.62 9.68
CA CYS A 324 41.67 51.52 9.61
C CYS A 324 40.69 51.04 8.54
N ALA A 325 39.45 50.92 8.90
CA ALA A 325 38.38 50.54 7.98
C ALA A 325 37.11 51.34 8.20
N LYS A 326 36.35 51.59 7.12
CA LYS A 326 35.05 52.24 7.20
C LYS A 326 34.09 51.39 7.97
N LYS A 327 33.38 51.95 8.94
CA LYS A 327 32.32 51.30 9.68
C LYS A 327 30.96 51.57 9.03
N THR A 328 30.07 50.60 9.15
CA THR A 328 28.65 50.73 8.75
C THR A 328 27.74 50.22 9.86
N ASN A 329 26.48 50.57 9.79
CA ASN A 329 25.50 50.10 10.75
C ASN A 329 25.25 48.60 10.57
N LYS A 330 25.02 47.92 11.65
CA LYS A 330 24.55 46.54 11.67
C LYS A 330 23.16 46.48 11.08
N VAL A 331 22.90 45.39 10.37
CA VAL A 331 21.56 45.08 9.82
C VAL A 331 20.91 44.07 10.74
N THR A 332 19.71 44.37 11.19
CA THR A 332 18.89 43.43 11.96
C THR A 332 17.89 42.78 11.04
N THR A 333 18.01 41.48 10.86
CA THR A 333 17.09 40.66 10.10
C THR A 333 16.31 39.74 11.02
N LYS A 334 15.08 39.45 10.63
CA LYS A 334 14.31 38.42 11.32
C LYS A 334 14.60 37.06 10.64
N VAL A 335 15.04 36.09 11.42
CA VAL A 335 15.40 34.74 10.95
C VAL A 335 14.74 33.68 11.81
N CYS A 336 14.60 32.50 11.26
CA CYS A 336 14.13 31.37 12.02
C CYS A 336 15.26 30.78 12.88
N PRO A 337 14.94 30.28 14.07
CA PRO A 337 15.88 29.51 14.88
C PRO A 337 16.38 28.26 14.14
N SER A 338 17.53 27.73 14.54
CA SER A 338 18.07 26.50 13.94
C SER A 338 17.06 25.36 13.99
N GLY A 339 16.93 24.64 12.88
CA GLY A 339 15.99 23.53 12.72
C GLY A 339 14.56 23.92 12.32
N TYR A 340 14.29 25.21 12.16
CA TYR A 340 13.00 25.70 11.63
C TYR A 340 13.15 26.25 10.22
N THR A 341 12.10 26.10 9.41
CA THR A 341 11.98 26.70 8.08
C THR A 341 11.04 27.90 8.13
N GLN A 342 11.37 28.95 7.39
CA GLN A 342 10.54 30.15 7.32
C GLN A 342 9.31 29.91 6.44
N SER A 343 8.13 30.30 6.94
CA SER A 343 6.88 30.31 6.21
C SER A 343 6.15 31.60 6.47
N LYS A 344 6.22 32.55 5.51
CA LYS A 344 5.77 33.96 5.69
C LYS A 344 6.46 34.60 6.90
N ASP A 345 5.68 35.00 7.91
CA ASP A 345 6.15 35.68 9.11
C ASP A 345 6.38 34.78 10.33
N ILE A 346 6.32 33.46 10.13
CA ILE A 346 6.50 32.45 11.18
C ILE A 346 7.54 31.42 10.79
N CYS A 347 8.10 30.78 11.78
CA CYS A 347 9.03 29.66 11.63
C CYS A 347 8.31 28.35 11.96
N LYS A 348 8.47 27.34 11.11
CA LYS A 348 7.82 26.04 11.22
C LYS A 348 8.84 24.92 11.31
N LYS A 349 8.55 23.91 12.12
CA LYS A 349 9.30 22.66 12.24
C LYS A 349 8.32 21.52 12.41
N THR A 350 8.57 20.40 11.74
CA THR A 350 7.83 19.17 11.98
C THR A 350 8.55 18.35 13.04
N GLU A 351 7.88 18.05 14.12
CA GLU A 351 8.39 17.17 15.17
C GLU A 351 7.66 15.83 15.14
N THR A 352 8.40 14.75 15.42
CA THR A 352 7.82 13.42 15.59
C THR A 352 7.71 13.12 17.08
N ILE A 353 6.50 12.83 17.53
CA ILE A 353 6.16 12.58 18.93
C ILE A 353 5.70 11.13 19.06
N ASN A 354 6.07 10.45 20.13
CA ASN A 354 5.53 9.15 20.46
C ASN A 354 4.13 9.32 21.06
N CYS A 355 3.15 8.63 20.51
CA CYS A 355 1.81 8.59 21.07
C CYS A 355 1.78 7.62 22.26
N LYS A 356 0.90 7.88 23.23
CA LYS A 356 0.69 6.94 24.35
C LYS A 356 -0.22 5.82 23.88
N ALA A 357 0.13 4.57 24.20
CA ALA A 357 -0.82 3.46 24.10
C ALA A 357 -1.87 3.68 25.21
N ASN A 358 -3.15 3.55 24.85
CA ASN A 358 -4.26 3.56 25.81
C ASN A 358 -4.29 2.28 26.61
#